data_3fd77856f19f8190d889039082269cd1
#
_entry.id   3fd77856f19f8190d889039082269cd1
#
_cell.length_a   1.000
_cell.length_b   1.000
_cell.length_c   1.000
_cell.angle_alpha   90.00
_cell.angle_beta   90.00
_cell.angle_gamma   90.00
#
_symmetry.space_group_name_H-M   'P 1'
#
loop_
_entity.id
_entity.type
_entity.pdbx_description
1 polymer ?
#
loop_
_entity_poly.entity_id
_entity_poly.type
_entity_poly.pdbx_seq_one_letter_code
_entity_poly.pdbx_strand_id
1 'polypeptide(L)'
;CMRKRKKSRSGSFKMKRCCIFSGGELENADFVAVNDTDYVICADSGLKHALRLGITPDLVIGDFDSHSGELPESAECIKCRPEKDDTDTLMAVKQAIARGCDEIVIYGAFGGRFDHTIANVQTLRYAMVNGVHAYLEDSRNKVYMLSEGVYELSDEKKKYLTVFAYGGELKIKKLS
;
A
#
# COMPACT_ATOMS: atom_id res chain seq x y z
N CYS A 1 -13.31 -3.79 5.26
CA CYS A 1 -13.05 -2.33 5.26
C CYS A 1 -12.78 -1.89 6.70
N MET A 2 -11.75 -1.09 6.90
CA MET A 2 -11.39 -0.61 8.24
C MET A 2 -11.75 0.86 8.38
N ARG A 3 -12.44 1.24 9.44
CA ARG A 3 -12.76 2.64 9.72
C ARG A 3 -12.35 3.03 11.13
N LYS A 4 -11.57 4.09 11.27
CA LYS A 4 -11.38 4.79 12.55
C LYS A 4 -12.61 5.64 12.78
N ARG A 5 -13.31 5.48 13.92
CA ARG A 5 -14.41 6.39 14.28
C ARG A 5 -13.85 7.81 14.45
N LYS A 6 -13.97 8.64 13.41
CA LYS A 6 -13.80 10.11 13.55
C LYS A 6 -15.11 10.70 14.03
N LYS A 7 -15.06 11.60 15.05
CA LYS A 7 -16.18 12.51 15.36
C LYS A 7 -16.51 13.26 14.08
N SER A 8 -17.77 13.23 13.67
CA SER A 8 -18.28 13.77 12.43
C SER A 8 -17.89 15.24 12.24
N ARG A 9 -17.11 15.53 11.20
CA ARG A 9 -17.15 16.81 10.51
C ARG A 9 -17.95 16.58 9.22
N SER A 10 -19.10 17.21 9.12
CA SER A 10 -19.96 17.19 7.95
C SER A 10 -19.30 17.95 6.80
N GLY A 11 -18.77 17.19 5.87
CA GLY A 11 -18.29 17.62 4.58
C GLY A 11 -17.97 16.33 3.82
N SER A 12 -18.65 16.08 2.69
CA SER A 12 -18.35 14.96 1.80
C SER A 12 -16.97 15.18 1.16
N PHE A 13 -15.92 14.94 1.92
CA PHE A 13 -14.57 14.83 1.36
C PHE A 13 -14.50 13.46 0.69
N LYS A 14 -14.46 13.43 -0.64
CA LYS A 14 -14.24 12.20 -1.41
C LYS A 14 -12.82 11.72 -1.07
N MET A 15 -12.69 10.59 -0.37
CA MET A 15 -11.39 9.99 -0.03
C MET A 15 -10.67 9.66 -1.34
N LYS A 16 -9.42 10.13 -1.44
CA LYS A 16 -8.55 9.84 -2.59
C LYS A 16 -7.74 8.60 -2.28
N ARG A 17 -8.04 7.51 -2.99
CA ARG A 17 -7.35 6.23 -2.81
C ARG A 17 -6.19 6.10 -3.79
N CYS A 18 -5.09 5.48 -3.32
CA CYS A 18 -3.97 5.08 -4.15
C CYS A 18 -3.77 3.56 -4.08
N CYS A 19 -3.58 2.93 -5.23
CA CYS A 19 -3.19 1.53 -5.38
C CYS A 19 -1.71 1.46 -5.77
N ILE A 20 -0.87 0.88 -4.92
CA ILE A 20 0.55 0.70 -5.18
C ILE A 20 0.81 -0.77 -5.52
N PHE A 21 1.47 -1.02 -6.65
CA PHE A 21 1.99 -2.33 -7.02
C PHE A 21 3.48 -2.38 -6.72
N SER A 22 3.88 -3.26 -5.78
CA SER A 22 5.27 -3.51 -5.40
C SER A 22 5.79 -4.79 -6.05
N GLY A 23 7.10 -5.03 -6.00
CA GLY A 23 7.78 -6.07 -6.74
C GLY A 23 7.77 -7.48 -6.12
N GLY A 24 7.00 -7.71 -5.04
CA GLY A 24 6.86 -9.05 -4.43
C GLY A 24 5.93 -9.97 -5.24
N GLU A 25 5.51 -11.08 -4.63
CA GLU A 25 4.65 -12.06 -5.29
C GLU A 25 3.21 -11.58 -5.43
N LEU A 26 2.63 -11.76 -6.63
CA LEU A 26 1.23 -11.46 -6.92
C LEU A 26 0.69 -12.46 -7.95
N GLU A 27 0.73 -13.76 -7.64
CA GLU A 27 0.30 -14.81 -8.59
C GLU A 27 -1.21 -14.82 -8.78
N ASN A 28 -1.97 -14.91 -7.68
CA ASN A 28 -3.42 -14.79 -7.71
C ASN A 28 -3.81 -13.34 -7.37
N ALA A 29 -4.53 -12.71 -8.27
CA ALA A 29 -4.92 -11.30 -8.18
C ALA A 29 -6.46 -11.09 -8.08
N ASP A 30 -7.25 -12.13 -7.79
CA ASP A 30 -8.72 -12.03 -7.69
C ASP A 30 -9.19 -11.07 -6.60
N PHE A 31 -8.30 -10.76 -5.64
CA PHE A 31 -8.55 -9.80 -4.56
C PHE A 31 -8.16 -8.37 -4.91
N VAL A 32 -7.43 -8.16 -6.02
CA VAL A 32 -7.00 -6.82 -6.46
C VAL A 32 -8.22 -6.03 -6.92
N ALA A 33 -8.47 -4.91 -6.28
CA ALA A 33 -9.57 -4.02 -6.61
C ALA A 33 -9.03 -2.62 -6.89
N VAL A 34 -9.05 -2.22 -8.16
CA VAL A 34 -8.69 -0.88 -8.62
C VAL A 34 -9.91 -0.28 -9.29
N ASN A 35 -10.26 0.95 -8.90
CA ASN A 35 -11.37 1.70 -9.46
C ASN A 35 -10.84 2.79 -10.40
N ASP A 36 -11.66 3.26 -11.33
CA ASP A 36 -11.31 4.31 -12.31
C ASP A 36 -10.85 5.64 -11.66
N THR A 37 -11.17 5.85 -10.38
CA THR A 37 -10.81 7.06 -9.64
C THR A 37 -9.58 6.89 -8.75
N ASP A 38 -9.01 5.68 -8.69
CA ASP A 38 -7.83 5.41 -7.90
C ASP A 38 -6.58 5.95 -8.62
N TYR A 39 -5.63 6.45 -7.85
CA TYR A 39 -4.30 6.79 -8.37
C TYR A 39 -3.42 5.54 -8.31
N VAL A 40 -2.85 5.15 -9.43
CA VAL A 40 -2.07 3.91 -9.51
C VAL A 40 -0.59 4.21 -9.61
N ILE A 41 0.19 3.65 -8.67
CA ILE A 41 1.65 3.74 -8.66
C ILE A 41 2.24 2.34 -8.79
N CYS A 42 3.23 2.19 -9.67
CA CYS A 42 4.05 0.98 -9.75
C CYS A 42 5.45 1.27 -9.21
N ALA A 43 5.90 0.44 -8.26
CA ALA A 43 7.23 0.50 -7.69
C ALA A 43 8.05 -0.68 -8.22
N ASP A 44 9.16 -0.37 -8.91
CA ASP A 44 10.09 -1.35 -9.50
C ASP A 44 9.34 -2.40 -10.37
N SER A 45 9.60 -3.68 -10.13
CA SER A 45 8.98 -4.79 -10.86
C SER A 45 7.46 -4.91 -10.66
N GLY A 46 6.85 -4.13 -9.78
CA GLY A 46 5.39 -4.00 -9.62
C GLY A 46 4.68 -3.56 -10.90
N LEU A 47 5.38 -2.89 -11.83
CA LEU A 47 4.85 -2.56 -13.16
C LEU A 47 4.41 -3.82 -13.92
N LYS A 48 5.15 -4.93 -13.82
CA LYS A 48 4.79 -6.21 -14.48
C LYS A 48 3.45 -6.74 -13.98
N HIS A 49 3.15 -6.55 -12.70
CA HIS A 49 1.87 -6.96 -12.11
C HIS A 49 0.71 -6.14 -12.66
N ALA A 50 0.85 -4.81 -12.66
CA ALA A 50 -0.17 -3.91 -13.18
C ALA A 50 -0.47 -4.20 -14.67
N LEU A 51 0.56 -4.29 -15.51
CA LEU A 51 0.40 -4.58 -16.93
C LEU A 51 -0.26 -5.94 -17.20
N ARG A 52 0.11 -6.98 -16.43
CA ARG A 52 -0.52 -8.31 -16.52
C ARG A 52 -2.03 -8.27 -16.23
N LEU A 53 -2.45 -7.35 -15.36
CA LEU A 53 -3.85 -7.15 -14.97
C LEU A 53 -4.60 -6.15 -15.89
N GLY A 54 -3.93 -5.64 -16.93
CA GLY A 54 -4.51 -4.62 -17.80
C GLY A 54 -4.69 -3.25 -17.12
N ILE A 55 -3.95 -3.00 -16.04
CA ILE A 55 -4.02 -1.75 -15.28
C ILE A 55 -2.91 -0.83 -15.78
N THR A 56 -3.29 0.37 -16.22
CA THR A 56 -2.35 1.42 -16.62
C THR A 56 -1.99 2.26 -15.40
N PRO A 57 -0.70 2.37 -15.02
CA PRO A 57 -0.30 3.22 -13.90
C PRO A 57 -0.30 4.70 -14.29
N ASP A 58 -0.54 5.56 -13.28
CA ASP A 58 -0.34 7.01 -13.38
C ASP A 58 1.12 7.38 -13.13
N LEU A 59 1.83 6.59 -12.30
CA LEU A 59 3.21 6.83 -11.92
C LEU A 59 4.00 5.51 -11.83
N VAL A 60 5.21 5.51 -12.38
CA VAL A 60 6.17 4.41 -12.24
C VAL A 60 7.43 4.92 -11.54
N ILE A 61 7.89 4.20 -10.51
CA ILE A 61 9.06 4.54 -9.70
C ILE A 61 10.02 3.37 -9.72
N GLY A 62 11.26 3.57 -10.05
CA GLY A 62 12.30 2.53 -10.07
C GLY A 62 13.57 2.99 -10.74
N ASP A 63 14.57 2.10 -10.78
CA ASP A 63 15.82 2.33 -11.52
C ASP A 63 15.69 2.05 -13.02
N PHE A 64 14.66 1.28 -13.41
CA PHE A 64 14.36 0.82 -14.77
C PHE A 64 15.45 -0.04 -15.43
N ASP A 65 16.52 -0.37 -14.74
CA ASP A 65 17.66 -1.11 -15.31
C ASP A 65 17.32 -2.56 -15.66
N SER A 66 16.32 -3.13 -14.96
CA SER A 66 15.79 -4.49 -15.19
C SER A 66 14.54 -4.53 -16.08
N HIS A 67 14.05 -3.38 -16.55
CA HIS A 67 12.85 -3.31 -17.38
C HIS A 67 13.21 -3.40 -18.86
N SER A 68 12.90 -4.55 -19.50
CA SER A 68 13.15 -4.78 -20.93
C SER A 68 12.00 -4.34 -21.86
N GLY A 69 10.93 -3.74 -21.31
CA GLY A 69 9.76 -3.30 -22.05
C GLY A 69 9.67 -1.78 -22.16
N GLU A 70 8.80 -1.29 -23.05
CA GLU A 70 8.46 0.14 -23.11
C GLU A 70 7.65 0.53 -21.89
N LEU A 71 7.98 1.66 -21.27
CA LEU A 71 7.18 2.25 -20.22
C LEU A 71 5.88 2.80 -20.82
N PRO A 72 4.73 2.72 -20.10
CA PRO A 72 3.49 3.30 -20.59
C PRO A 72 3.67 4.80 -20.86
N GLU A 73 3.41 5.25 -22.10
CA GLU A 73 3.58 6.65 -22.52
C GLU A 73 2.77 7.63 -21.68
N SER A 74 1.65 7.17 -21.11
CA SER A 74 0.77 7.99 -20.26
C SER A 74 1.23 8.10 -18.81
N ALA A 75 2.20 7.30 -18.36
CA ALA A 75 2.65 7.27 -16.98
C ALA A 75 3.77 8.30 -16.72
N GLU A 76 3.65 9.03 -15.62
CA GLU A 76 4.80 9.77 -15.08
C GLU A 76 5.88 8.78 -14.63
N CYS A 77 7.16 9.08 -14.88
CA CYS A 77 8.27 8.20 -14.49
C CYS A 77 9.22 8.94 -13.56
N ILE A 78 9.47 8.37 -12.40
CA ILE A 78 10.47 8.87 -11.45
C ILE A 78 11.61 7.85 -11.38
N LYS A 79 12.77 8.23 -11.94
CA LYS A 79 13.97 7.40 -11.86
C LYS A 79 14.59 7.52 -10.46
N CYS A 80 14.72 6.39 -9.79
CA CYS A 80 15.44 6.28 -8.52
C CYS A 80 16.93 6.05 -8.76
N ARG A 81 17.78 6.68 -7.94
CA ARG A 81 19.20 6.34 -7.92
C ARG A 81 19.42 5.13 -7.00
N PRO A 82 20.32 4.17 -7.35
CA PRO A 82 20.57 2.96 -6.55
C PRO A 82 21.08 3.24 -5.12
N GLU A 83 21.66 4.41 -4.87
CA GLU A 83 22.32 4.79 -3.61
C GLU A 83 21.36 5.36 -2.55
N LYS A 84 20.05 5.08 -2.64
CA LYS A 84 19.08 5.63 -1.68
C LYS A 84 18.82 4.65 -0.53
N ASP A 85 18.63 5.19 0.68
CA ASP A 85 18.21 4.45 1.88
C ASP A 85 16.74 4.01 1.82
N ASP A 86 15.93 4.65 0.95
CA ASP A 86 14.49 4.36 0.80
C ASP A 86 14.25 3.26 -0.23
N THR A 87 13.37 2.30 0.09
CA THR A 87 12.85 1.34 -0.90
C THR A 87 11.91 2.03 -1.90
N ASP A 88 11.79 1.48 -3.11
CA ASP A 88 10.88 2.03 -4.13
C ASP A 88 9.42 2.04 -3.65
N THR A 89 9.01 1.04 -2.84
CA THR A 89 7.69 1.02 -2.19
C THR A 89 7.51 2.19 -1.22
N LEU A 90 8.52 2.51 -0.40
CA LEU A 90 8.44 3.68 0.49
C LEU A 90 8.38 4.98 -0.31
N MET A 91 9.15 5.08 -1.39
CA MET A 91 9.07 6.21 -2.31
C MET A 91 7.67 6.36 -2.91
N ALA A 92 7.05 5.26 -3.34
CA ALA A 92 5.68 5.25 -3.85
C ALA A 92 4.68 5.77 -2.81
N VAL A 93 4.81 5.33 -1.55
CA VAL A 93 3.96 5.84 -0.45
C VAL A 93 4.18 7.33 -0.21
N LYS A 94 5.43 7.81 -0.21
CA LYS A 94 5.74 9.25 -0.12
C LYS A 94 5.08 10.04 -1.24
N GLN A 95 5.12 9.54 -2.47
CA GLN A 95 4.48 10.18 -3.63
C GLN A 95 2.96 10.18 -3.52
N ALA A 96 2.34 9.09 -3.07
CA ALA A 96 0.90 9.03 -2.84
C ALA A 96 0.45 10.07 -1.80
N ILE A 97 1.17 10.19 -0.69
CA ILE A 97 0.90 11.19 0.36
C ILE A 97 1.05 12.61 -0.18
N ALA A 98 2.14 12.89 -0.91
CA ALA A 98 2.38 14.20 -1.50
C ALA A 98 1.29 14.63 -2.50
N ARG A 99 0.64 13.65 -3.15
CA ARG A 99 -0.50 13.87 -4.06
C ARG A 99 -1.86 13.93 -3.35
N GLY A 100 -1.86 13.90 -2.00
CA GLY A 100 -3.05 14.04 -1.17
C GLY A 100 -3.92 12.79 -1.12
N CYS A 101 -3.34 11.60 -1.31
CA CYS A 101 -4.05 10.37 -1.06
C CYS A 101 -4.15 10.12 0.46
N ASP A 102 -5.32 9.75 0.93
CA ASP A 102 -5.65 9.50 2.34
C ASP A 102 -5.93 8.01 2.63
N GLU A 103 -6.05 7.20 1.59
CA GLU A 103 -6.06 5.74 1.67
C GLU A 103 -5.05 5.13 0.66
N ILE A 104 -4.23 4.19 1.12
CA ILE A 104 -3.22 3.51 0.30
C ILE A 104 -3.36 2.00 0.48
N VAL A 105 -3.49 1.25 -0.61
CA VAL A 105 -3.34 -0.20 -0.63
C VAL A 105 -2.05 -0.57 -1.37
N ILE A 106 -1.30 -1.52 -0.81
CA ILE A 106 -0.05 -1.99 -1.42
C ILE A 106 -0.21 -3.48 -1.75
N TYR A 107 -0.23 -3.78 -3.04
CA TYR A 107 -0.25 -5.12 -3.61
C TYR A 107 1.16 -5.57 -3.96
N GLY A 108 1.42 -6.89 -3.98
CA GLY A 108 2.76 -7.43 -4.24
C GLY A 108 3.77 -7.04 -3.16
N ALA A 109 3.31 -6.88 -1.92
CA ALA A 109 4.14 -6.48 -0.79
C ALA A 109 4.76 -7.65 -0.03
N PHE A 110 4.32 -8.87 -0.34
CA PHE A 110 4.74 -10.11 0.31
C PHE A 110 5.46 -11.04 -0.67
N GLY A 111 6.08 -12.09 -0.13
CA GLY A 111 6.80 -13.09 -0.91
C GLY A 111 8.22 -12.68 -1.29
N GLY A 112 8.96 -13.64 -1.89
CA GLY A 112 10.35 -13.42 -2.28
C GLY A 112 11.28 -13.13 -1.10
N ARG A 113 11.98 -12.02 -1.14
CA ARG A 113 12.90 -11.58 -0.09
C ARG A 113 12.17 -11.14 1.18
N PHE A 114 12.46 -11.81 2.29
CA PHE A 114 11.82 -11.52 3.58
C PHE A 114 12.13 -10.10 4.10
N ASP A 115 13.35 -9.59 3.85
CA ASP A 115 13.76 -8.23 4.22
C ASP A 115 12.88 -7.17 3.53
N HIS A 116 12.48 -7.38 2.27
CA HIS A 116 11.53 -6.50 1.58
C HIS A 116 10.14 -6.54 2.22
N THR A 117 9.67 -7.72 2.66
CA THR A 117 8.41 -7.82 3.39
C THR A 117 8.43 -7.00 4.68
N ILE A 118 9.53 -7.08 5.45
CA ILE A 118 9.70 -6.27 6.67
C ILE A 118 9.74 -4.78 6.35
N ALA A 119 10.48 -4.37 5.30
CA ALA A 119 10.54 -2.98 4.86
C ALA A 119 9.15 -2.44 4.45
N ASN A 120 8.34 -3.26 3.77
CA ASN A 120 6.97 -2.91 3.41
C ASN A 120 6.07 -2.73 4.65
N VAL A 121 6.22 -3.58 5.68
CA VAL A 121 5.52 -3.39 6.97
C VAL A 121 5.96 -2.09 7.65
N GLN A 122 7.26 -1.77 7.64
CA GLN A 122 7.77 -0.51 8.18
C GLN A 122 7.25 0.72 7.42
N THR A 123 7.03 0.58 6.11
CA THR A 123 6.45 1.63 5.26
C THR A 123 5.03 2.03 5.73
N LEU A 124 4.26 1.08 6.28
CA LEU A 124 2.96 1.39 6.89
C LEU A 124 3.07 2.35 8.09
N ARG A 125 4.18 2.26 8.85
CA ARG A 125 4.43 3.21 9.95
C ARG A 125 4.60 4.63 9.42
N TYR A 126 5.31 4.79 8.30
CA TYR A 126 5.46 6.09 7.67
C TYR A 126 4.11 6.70 7.27
N ALA A 127 3.25 5.92 6.61
CA ALA A 127 1.90 6.35 6.25
C ALA A 127 1.08 6.72 7.51
N MET A 128 1.09 5.87 8.54
CA MET A 128 0.36 6.08 9.79
C MET A 128 0.75 7.39 10.49
N VAL A 129 2.05 7.69 10.61
CA VAL A 129 2.51 8.93 11.28
C VAL A 129 2.19 10.18 10.47
N ASN A 130 2.01 10.05 9.16
CA ASN A 130 1.54 11.11 8.26
C ASN A 130 0.00 11.20 8.18
N GLY A 131 -0.72 10.43 9.01
CA GLY A 131 -2.18 10.47 9.09
C GLY A 131 -2.91 9.78 7.94
N VAL A 132 -2.20 9.01 7.12
CA VAL A 132 -2.73 8.28 5.96
C VAL A 132 -3.03 6.84 6.34
N HIS A 133 -4.18 6.36 5.91
CA HIS A 133 -4.61 4.98 6.13
C HIS A 133 -3.98 4.06 5.06
N ALA A 134 -3.00 3.25 5.46
CA ALA A 134 -2.33 2.34 4.55
C ALA A 134 -2.40 0.88 5.01
N TYR A 135 -2.42 -0.05 4.05
CA TYR A 135 -2.37 -1.48 4.32
C TYR A 135 -1.71 -2.25 3.17
N LEU A 136 -1.09 -3.38 3.55
CA LEU A 136 -0.63 -4.39 2.59
C LEU A 136 -1.74 -5.42 2.40
N GLU A 137 -1.95 -5.88 1.17
CA GLU A 137 -2.96 -6.90 0.90
C GLU A 137 -2.46 -7.95 -0.10
N ASP A 138 -2.68 -9.22 0.24
CA ASP A 138 -2.59 -10.36 -0.67
C ASP A 138 -3.83 -11.25 -0.56
N SER A 139 -3.85 -12.39 -1.24
CA SER A 139 -4.97 -13.35 -1.21
C SER A 139 -5.27 -13.91 0.20
N ARG A 140 -4.30 -13.90 1.11
CA ARG A 140 -4.39 -14.51 2.45
C ARG A 140 -4.35 -13.49 3.58
N ASN A 141 -3.60 -12.41 3.40
CA ASN A 141 -3.23 -11.47 4.45
C ASN A 141 -3.72 -10.06 4.15
N LYS A 142 -4.05 -9.34 5.23
CA LYS A 142 -4.26 -7.90 5.19
C LYS A 142 -3.60 -7.31 6.44
N VAL A 143 -2.56 -6.51 6.24
CA VAL A 143 -1.71 -6.00 7.30
C VAL A 143 -1.86 -4.50 7.43
N TYR A 144 -2.14 -4.04 8.64
CA TYR A 144 -2.28 -2.62 8.99
C TYR A 144 -1.24 -2.23 10.04
N MET A 145 -0.87 -0.96 10.04
CA MET A 145 -0.19 -0.33 11.18
C MET A 145 -1.13 0.69 11.79
N LEU A 146 -1.40 0.57 13.09
CA LEU A 146 -2.42 1.35 13.77
C LEU A 146 -1.83 2.10 14.96
N SER A 147 -2.22 3.35 15.13
CA SER A 147 -2.00 4.12 16.35
C SER A 147 -3.05 3.78 17.41
N GLU A 148 -2.92 4.35 18.62
CA GLU A 148 -3.99 4.26 19.62
C GLU A 148 -5.33 4.74 19.05
N GLY A 149 -6.39 3.97 19.31
CA GLY A 149 -7.72 4.30 18.82
C GLY A 149 -8.73 3.16 18.91
N VAL A 150 -9.93 3.44 18.45
CA VAL A 150 -11.00 2.45 18.25
C VAL A 150 -11.14 2.20 16.77
N TYR A 151 -11.08 0.94 16.39
CA TYR A 151 -11.13 0.51 14.99
C TYR A 151 -12.22 -0.54 14.81
N GLU A 152 -12.94 -0.44 13.72
CA GLU A 152 -13.87 -1.47 13.26
C GLU A 152 -13.19 -2.19 12.09
N LEU A 153 -12.99 -3.49 12.24
CA LEU A 153 -12.43 -4.37 11.21
C LEU A 153 -13.55 -5.24 10.68
N SER A 154 -13.84 -5.15 9.41
CA SER A 154 -14.79 -6.03 8.75
C SER A 154 -14.13 -6.60 7.50
N ASP A 155 -13.81 -7.87 7.52
CA ASP A 155 -13.35 -8.61 6.35
C ASP A 155 -13.86 -10.06 6.47
N GLU A 156 -14.95 -10.35 5.78
CA GLU A 156 -15.59 -11.67 5.80
C GLU A 156 -14.72 -12.77 5.18
N LYS A 157 -13.72 -12.40 4.39
CA LYS A 157 -12.80 -13.34 3.75
C LYS A 157 -11.64 -13.78 4.65
N LYS A 158 -11.30 -12.99 5.67
CA LYS A 158 -10.17 -13.26 6.58
C LYS A 158 -10.67 -13.87 7.88
N LYS A 159 -10.21 -15.11 8.20
CA LYS A 159 -10.69 -15.91 9.34
C LYS A 159 -10.06 -15.56 10.68
N TYR A 160 -8.87 -14.97 10.67
CA TYR A 160 -8.07 -14.75 11.87
C TYR A 160 -7.68 -13.28 11.98
N LEU A 161 -7.72 -12.76 13.20
CA LEU A 161 -7.15 -11.47 13.58
C LEU A 161 -5.97 -11.72 14.51
N THR A 162 -4.80 -11.22 14.12
CA THR A 162 -3.60 -11.24 14.97
C THR A 162 -3.14 -9.81 15.19
N VAL A 163 -2.78 -9.48 16.42
CA VAL A 163 -2.33 -8.15 16.80
C VAL A 163 -0.97 -8.25 17.47
N PHE A 164 -0.01 -7.45 17.00
CA PHE A 164 1.34 -7.37 17.55
C PHE A 164 1.62 -5.97 18.07
N ALA A 165 2.37 -5.88 19.17
CA ALA A 165 2.96 -4.63 19.58
C ALA A 165 4.13 -4.27 18.63
N TYR A 166 4.18 -3.03 18.16
CA TYR A 166 5.28 -2.53 17.35
C TYR A 166 6.00 -1.41 18.09
N GLY A 167 7.14 -1.75 18.69
CA GLY A 167 8.01 -0.80 19.40
C GLY A 167 7.50 -0.34 20.77
N GLY A 168 6.66 -1.13 21.47
CA GLY A 168 6.14 -0.79 22.77
C GLY A 168 5.17 -1.84 23.33
N GLU A 169 4.40 -1.47 24.34
CA GLU A 169 3.37 -2.31 24.94
C GLU A 169 2.04 -2.17 24.19
N LEU A 170 1.30 -3.28 24.09
CA LEU A 170 -0.04 -3.33 23.54
C LEU A 170 -1.05 -3.65 24.64
N LYS A 171 -2.09 -2.82 24.76
CA LYS A 171 -3.25 -3.08 25.63
C LYS A 171 -4.53 -3.07 24.80
N ILE A 172 -5.16 -4.23 24.67
CA ILE A 172 -6.48 -4.36 24.01
C ILE A 172 -7.55 -4.23 25.10
N LYS A 173 -8.39 -3.20 25.02
CA LYS A 173 -9.44 -2.95 26.03
C LYS A 173 -10.69 -3.79 25.79
N LYS A 174 -11.05 -4.02 24.52
CA LYS A 174 -12.26 -4.76 24.14
C LYS A 174 -12.13 -5.25 22.69
N LEU A 175 -12.52 -6.53 22.49
CA LEU A 175 -12.86 -7.10 21.19
C LEU A 175 -14.35 -7.44 21.21
N SER A 176 -15.11 -7.00 20.23
CA SER A 176 -16.56 -7.26 20.14
C SER A 176 -16.90 -7.82 18.77
#